data_560a5f5fa1d9d6904ed97516b5cf8dda
#
_entry.id   560a5f5fa1d9d6904ed97516b5cf8dda
#
_cell.length_a   1.000
_cell.length_b   1.000
_cell.length_c   1.000
_cell.angle_alpha   90.00
_cell.angle_beta   90.00
_cell.angle_gamma   90.00
#
_symmetry.space_group_name_H-M   'P 1'
#
loop_
_entity.id
_entity.type
_entity.pdbx_description
1 polymer ?
#
loop_
_entity_poly.entity_id
_entity_poly.type
_entity_poly.pdbx_seq_one_letter_code
_entity_poly.pdbx_strand_id
1 'polypeptide(L)'
;MQNLAHFQKSNWIAVAFAASFIPCLVFLTVIRANAQSGPPATTVQMSSVPDNPQSNTKAEAPQAITFADALQRARANSPQMQAAFTALGLAHEDLVQSRAALLPNVNYNMAAIYTEPTSRGSKDQIFIANNGVREYIAQGNVHQNLSLQTFADYGRAAAAQAVARAKSEIALRGLAVTVAQAFYGFLAAQRKYETAQRANEEAQRFLGISQKLEQGGEVAHSDVVKATLQGEQQQRDLREAELSKNSTRLDLAVLLFKDFNENFTVADDLTSLDPLPSLDEVTAAGTRNNPDLRAAQAALRQASREVTAAWGGVLPSISLDYWYGIDASRFATRVDGLNTLGSAAAATLQVPLWSWGANLSKVKQANLEKRQATIELSAAQRTLLMNLRLFYDEAQAARAELDLLSQSLQLATESLRLINLRYQGGESTVLEVVDAQNTVTQASNAYNDGLVRFHVATANIQTLTGKF
;
A
#
# COMPACT_ATOMS: atom_id res chain seq x y z
N MET A 1 -58.75 45.28 22.15
CA MET A 1 -58.38 44.93 23.52
C MET A 1 -58.82 43.49 23.77
N GLN A 2 -57.96 42.63 24.18
CA GLN A 2 -58.00 41.17 24.41
C GLN A 2 -57.23 40.39 23.33
N ASN A 3 -55.96 40.15 23.61
CA ASN A 3 -55.21 38.91 23.30
C ASN A 3 -53.69 39.13 23.56
N LEU A 4 -53.36 39.31 24.84
CA LEU A 4 -51.96 39.40 25.34
C LEU A 4 -51.82 38.61 26.66
N ALA A 5 -52.30 37.37 26.68
CA ALA A 5 -52.23 36.56 27.89
C ALA A 5 -51.96 35.04 27.67
N HIS A 6 -51.19 34.72 26.61
CA HIS A 6 -50.86 33.27 26.38
C HIS A 6 -49.39 32.99 26.01
N PHE A 7 -48.47 33.86 26.33
CA PHE A 7 -47.03 33.64 26.00
C PHE A 7 -46.12 33.49 27.23
N GLN A 8 -46.66 33.07 28.37
CA GLN A 8 -45.85 32.99 29.62
C GLN A 8 -45.72 31.58 30.19
N LYS A 9 -45.88 30.51 29.39
CA LYS A 9 -45.69 29.12 29.88
C LYS A 9 -44.73 28.27 29.09
N SER A 10 -43.83 28.83 28.25
CA SER A 10 -42.82 28.04 27.53
C SER A 10 -41.36 28.20 28.01
N ASN A 11 -41.14 28.88 29.15
CA ASN A 11 -39.79 29.12 29.67
C ASN A 11 -39.11 27.90 30.33
N TRP A 12 -39.76 26.77 30.42
CA TRP A 12 -39.16 25.59 31.10
C TRP A 12 -38.29 24.71 30.16
N ILE A 13 -38.44 24.81 28.87
CA ILE A 13 -37.58 24.04 27.93
C ILE A 13 -36.27 24.79 27.62
N ALA A 14 -36.28 26.12 27.66
CA ALA A 14 -35.08 26.94 27.46
C ALA A 14 -34.10 26.90 28.64
N VAL A 15 -34.56 26.65 29.87
CA VAL A 15 -33.74 26.61 31.08
C VAL A 15 -32.97 25.29 31.23
N ALA A 16 -33.47 24.19 30.68
CA ALA A 16 -32.75 22.90 30.74
C ALA A 16 -31.54 22.80 29.80
N PHE A 17 -31.48 23.63 28.74
CA PHE A 17 -30.35 23.68 27.82
C PHE A 17 -29.28 24.73 28.25
N ALA A 18 -29.63 25.73 29.03
CA ALA A 18 -28.68 26.77 29.48
C ALA A 18 -27.81 26.35 30.67
N ALA A 19 -28.18 25.30 31.42
CA ALA A 19 -27.44 24.85 32.59
C ALA A 19 -26.26 23.89 32.31
N SER A 20 -26.06 23.43 31.06
CA SER A 20 -24.96 22.52 30.68
C SER A 20 -23.82 23.21 29.91
N PHE A 21 -23.85 24.54 29.77
CA PHE A 21 -22.90 25.28 28.93
C PHE A 21 -22.03 26.30 29.70
N ILE A 22 -21.56 25.94 30.86
CA ILE A 22 -20.42 26.61 31.53
C ILE A 22 -19.67 25.48 32.28
N PRO A 23 -18.41 25.09 31.99
CA PRO A 23 -17.28 25.95 31.70
C PRO A 23 -16.37 25.44 30.58
N CYS A 24 -16.28 26.12 29.47
CA CYS A 24 -15.18 25.91 28.55
C CYS A 24 -14.55 27.25 28.12
N LEU A 25 -14.34 28.12 29.11
CA LEU A 25 -13.73 29.43 28.87
C LEU A 25 -12.53 29.58 29.82
N VAL A 26 -11.54 28.72 29.71
CA VAL A 26 -10.14 28.97 30.11
C VAL A 26 -9.29 27.88 29.51
N PHE A 27 -8.91 28.01 28.24
CA PHE A 27 -7.65 27.50 27.70
C PHE A 27 -7.38 28.22 26.36
N LEU A 28 -7.29 29.55 26.43
CA LEU A 28 -6.53 30.29 25.42
C LEU A 28 -5.06 30.21 25.83
N THR A 29 -4.44 29.06 25.64
CA THR A 29 -2.98 29.01 25.55
C THR A 29 -2.58 29.68 24.25
N VAL A 30 -1.95 30.82 24.41
CA VAL A 30 -1.24 31.59 23.40
C VAL A 30 -0.33 30.64 22.61
N ILE A 31 -0.78 30.16 21.47
CA ILE A 31 0.12 29.62 20.46
C ILE A 31 0.81 30.84 19.87
N ARG A 32 1.99 31.15 20.34
CA ARG A 32 2.92 32.04 19.65
C ARG A 32 3.20 31.42 18.29
N ALA A 33 2.55 31.92 17.27
CA ALA A 33 2.99 31.72 15.89
C ALA A 33 4.37 32.39 15.77
N ASN A 34 5.43 31.61 15.84
CA ASN A 34 6.71 32.04 15.32
C ASN A 34 6.56 32.13 13.81
N ALA A 35 6.31 33.32 13.32
CA ALA A 35 6.54 33.66 11.93
C ALA A 35 8.05 33.54 11.70
N GLN A 36 8.49 32.39 11.18
CA GLN A 36 9.84 32.25 10.65
C GLN A 36 9.93 33.12 9.41
N SER A 37 10.57 34.27 9.57
CA SER A 37 11.16 35.04 8.48
C SER A 37 12.03 34.11 7.63
N GLY A 38 11.82 34.12 6.31
CA GLY A 38 12.61 33.35 5.36
C GLY A 38 14.11 33.57 5.52
N PRO A 39 14.92 32.54 5.22
CA PRO A 39 16.35 32.64 5.42
C PRO A 39 16.97 33.69 4.45
N PRO A 40 17.92 34.51 4.91
CA PRO A 40 18.70 35.37 4.03
C PRO A 40 19.55 34.52 3.08
N ALA A 41 19.71 35.01 1.85
CA ALA A 41 20.54 34.38 0.83
C ALA A 41 21.96 34.15 1.38
N THR A 42 22.29 32.89 1.63
CA THR A 42 23.63 32.49 2.10
C THR A 42 24.55 32.43 0.89
N THR A 43 25.47 33.36 0.85
CA THR A 43 26.65 33.32 -0.02
C THR A 43 27.40 32.01 0.25
N VAL A 44 27.58 31.18 -0.77
CA VAL A 44 28.36 29.94 -0.69
C VAL A 44 29.83 30.32 -0.48
N GLN A 45 30.30 30.32 0.75
CA GLN A 45 31.74 30.23 1.05
C GLN A 45 32.14 28.76 0.89
N MET A 46 33.02 28.49 -0.08
CA MET A 46 33.72 27.23 -0.16
C MET A 46 34.60 27.11 1.09
N SER A 47 34.12 26.40 2.07
CA SER A 47 34.92 25.97 3.21
C SER A 47 35.77 24.76 2.78
N SER A 48 37.05 24.88 2.99
CA SER A 48 38.05 23.80 2.89
C SER A 48 37.53 22.50 3.49
N VAL A 49 37.66 21.42 2.73
CA VAL A 49 37.46 20.02 3.14
C VAL A 49 38.20 19.77 4.45
N PRO A 50 37.57 19.41 5.54
CA PRO A 50 38.32 18.86 6.68
C PRO A 50 38.73 17.44 6.31
N ASP A 51 40.00 17.15 6.50
CA ASP A 51 40.58 15.81 6.50
C ASP A 51 39.66 14.89 7.30
N ASN A 52 39.04 13.94 6.61
CA ASN A 52 38.22 12.91 7.17
C ASN A 52 39.12 11.97 8.00
N PRO A 53 39.00 11.88 9.33
CA PRO A 53 39.61 10.79 10.05
C PRO A 53 38.99 9.51 9.49
N GLN A 54 39.83 8.66 8.89
CA GLN A 54 39.49 7.32 8.47
C GLN A 54 38.57 6.67 9.55
N SER A 55 37.29 6.64 9.28
CA SER A 55 36.39 5.77 10.00
C SER A 55 36.87 4.36 9.75
N ASN A 56 37.57 3.79 10.72
CA ASN A 56 37.78 2.36 10.87
C ASN A 56 36.38 1.73 10.96
N THR A 57 35.73 1.55 9.83
CA THR A 57 34.60 0.65 9.70
C THR A 57 35.18 -0.73 9.89
N LYS A 58 35.21 -1.19 11.14
CA LYS A 58 35.31 -2.59 11.47
C LYS A 58 34.31 -3.26 10.55
N ALA A 59 34.81 -4.07 9.61
CA ALA A 59 33.94 -4.84 8.73
C ALA A 59 33.04 -5.66 9.64
N GLU A 60 31.81 -5.20 9.85
CA GLU A 60 30.81 -5.89 10.63
C GLU A 60 30.57 -7.22 9.89
N ALA A 61 30.61 -8.32 10.63
CA ALA A 61 30.39 -9.63 10.04
C ALA A 61 29.06 -9.62 9.25
N PRO A 62 28.99 -10.18 8.04
CA PRO A 62 27.80 -10.10 7.21
C PRO A 62 26.60 -10.62 7.99
N GLN A 63 25.54 -9.84 8.10
CA GLN A 63 24.35 -10.21 8.82
C GLN A 63 23.62 -11.32 8.09
N ALA A 64 23.44 -12.48 8.74
CA ALA A 64 22.66 -13.57 8.19
C ALA A 64 21.15 -13.21 8.26
N ILE A 65 20.47 -13.20 7.12
CA ILE A 65 19.06 -12.83 6.98
C ILE A 65 18.26 -14.06 6.60
N THR A 66 17.23 -14.38 7.42
CA THR A 66 16.21 -15.37 7.08
C THR A 66 15.11 -14.74 6.21
N PHE A 67 14.27 -15.59 5.59
CA PHE A 67 13.11 -15.08 4.83
C PHE A 67 12.16 -14.23 5.70
N ALA A 68 11.93 -14.62 6.95
CA ALA A 68 11.11 -13.88 7.89
C ALA A 68 11.69 -12.50 8.21
N ASP A 69 13.02 -12.41 8.43
CA ASP A 69 13.73 -11.15 8.65
C ASP A 69 13.67 -10.25 7.43
N ALA A 70 13.85 -10.84 6.23
CA ALA A 70 13.74 -10.13 4.95
C ALA A 70 12.34 -9.50 4.79
N LEU A 71 11.29 -10.25 5.08
CA LEU A 71 9.92 -9.75 5.01
C LEU A 71 9.66 -8.62 6.01
N GLN A 72 10.16 -8.74 7.24
CA GLN A 72 10.02 -7.70 8.26
C GLN A 72 10.73 -6.39 7.85
N ARG A 73 11.96 -6.47 7.33
CA ARG A 73 12.72 -5.31 6.84
C ARG A 73 12.05 -4.64 5.64
N ALA A 74 11.61 -5.44 4.66
CA ALA A 74 10.91 -4.94 3.49
C ALA A 74 9.61 -4.20 3.86
N ARG A 75 8.86 -4.67 4.87
CA ARG A 75 7.67 -3.96 5.39
C ARG A 75 8.00 -2.59 5.94
N ALA A 76 9.13 -2.43 6.62
CA ALA A 76 9.55 -1.15 7.18
C ALA A 76 10.06 -0.17 6.11
N ASN A 77 10.66 -0.66 5.04
CA ASN A 77 11.35 0.15 4.03
C ASN A 77 10.55 0.36 2.74
N SER A 78 9.45 -0.38 2.48
CA SER A 78 8.68 -0.29 1.23
C SER A 78 7.90 1.03 1.13
N PRO A 79 8.16 1.88 0.10
CA PRO A 79 7.38 3.10 -0.15
C PRO A 79 5.92 2.78 -0.50
N GLN A 80 5.65 1.67 -1.21
CA GLN A 80 4.31 1.23 -1.57
C GLN A 80 3.48 0.88 -0.33
N MET A 81 4.12 0.25 0.66
CA MET A 81 3.49 -0.07 1.92
C MET A 81 3.16 1.19 2.73
N GLN A 82 4.09 2.16 2.79
CA GLN A 82 3.86 3.46 3.42
C GLN A 82 2.73 4.23 2.73
N ALA A 83 2.67 4.22 1.39
CA ALA A 83 1.58 4.83 0.63
C ALA A 83 0.23 4.19 0.95
N ALA A 84 0.18 2.85 1.06
CA ALA A 84 -1.05 2.12 1.41
C ALA A 84 -1.53 2.43 2.84
N PHE A 85 -0.62 2.54 3.81
CA PHE A 85 -0.96 2.97 5.18
C PHE A 85 -1.40 4.43 5.22
N THR A 86 -0.78 5.31 4.46
CA THR A 86 -1.21 6.71 4.34
C THR A 86 -2.63 6.79 3.77
N ALA A 87 -2.93 6.04 2.71
CA ALA A 87 -4.28 5.98 2.15
C ALA A 87 -5.32 5.44 3.15
N LEU A 88 -4.94 4.45 3.97
CA LEU A 88 -5.79 3.96 5.06
C LEU A 88 -6.02 5.04 6.13
N GLY A 89 -4.98 5.78 6.51
CA GLY A 89 -5.06 6.91 7.44
C GLY A 89 -5.99 8.01 6.92
N LEU A 90 -5.85 8.39 5.66
CA LEU A 90 -6.74 9.38 5.02
C LEU A 90 -8.21 8.92 5.05
N ALA A 91 -8.47 7.67 4.68
CA ALA A 91 -9.84 7.12 4.71
C ALA A 91 -10.39 7.01 6.15
N HIS A 92 -9.53 6.86 7.16
CA HIS A 92 -9.93 6.93 8.56
C HIS A 92 -10.36 8.34 8.96
N GLU A 93 -9.57 9.35 8.60
CA GLU A 93 -9.90 10.76 8.89
C GLU A 93 -11.16 11.21 8.15
N ASP A 94 -11.38 10.76 6.91
CA ASP A 94 -12.63 10.98 6.18
C ASP A 94 -13.85 10.41 6.93
N LEU A 95 -13.69 9.22 7.55
CA LEU A 95 -14.74 8.65 8.41
C LEU A 95 -14.98 9.49 9.67
N VAL A 96 -13.91 9.98 10.32
CA VAL A 96 -14.00 10.88 11.49
C VAL A 96 -14.74 12.16 11.10
N GLN A 97 -14.40 12.77 9.96
CA GLN A 97 -15.09 13.97 9.45
C GLN A 97 -16.57 13.70 9.15
N SER A 98 -16.87 12.57 8.48
CA SER A 98 -18.25 12.18 8.17
C SER A 98 -19.06 11.89 9.44
N ARG A 99 -18.43 11.37 10.50
CA ARG A 99 -19.04 11.20 11.82
C ARG A 99 -19.28 12.55 12.50
N ALA A 100 -18.30 13.47 12.42
CA ALA A 100 -18.42 14.81 12.98
C ALA A 100 -19.55 15.61 12.31
N ALA A 101 -19.78 15.40 11.00
CA ALA A 101 -20.88 16.02 10.27
C ALA A 101 -22.30 15.59 10.77
N LEU A 102 -22.38 14.49 11.55
CA LEU A 102 -23.61 14.08 12.23
C LEU A 102 -23.86 14.84 13.54
N LEU A 103 -22.89 15.63 14.01
CA LEU A 103 -22.98 16.37 15.27
C LEU A 103 -23.26 17.85 14.98
N PRO A 104 -23.85 18.59 15.96
CA PRO A 104 -24.06 20.02 15.82
C PRO A 104 -22.74 20.78 15.61
N ASN A 105 -22.73 21.67 14.65
CA ASN A 105 -21.62 22.57 14.38
C ASN A 105 -21.83 23.88 15.16
N VAL A 106 -20.79 24.38 15.83
CA VAL A 106 -20.82 25.60 16.61
C VAL A 106 -19.89 26.62 15.96
N ASN A 107 -20.46 27.73 15.49
CA ASN A 107 -19.77 28.84 14.86
C ASN A 107 -19.99 30.13 15.62
N TYR A 108 -19.04 31.05 15.54
CA TYR A 108 -19.23 32.43 15.95
C TYR A 108 -19.10 33.31 14.73
N ASN A 109 -20.16 34.07 14.45
CA ASN A 109 -20.24 34.98 13.30
C ASN A 109 -20.19 36.42 13.76
N MET A 110 -19.30 37.20 13.17
CA MET A 110 -19.24 38.66 13.35
C MET A 110 -19.31 39.29 11.98
N ALA A 111 -20.32 40.12 11.76
CA ALA A 111 -20.51 40.85 10.52
C ALA A 111 -20.90 42.29 10.79
N ALA A 112 -20.42 43.22 9.96
CA ALA A 112 -20.88 44.60 9.90
C ALA A 112 -21.32 44.87 8.46
N ILE A 113 -22.60 45.17 8.30
CA ILE A 113 -23.20 45.42 6.99
C ILE A 113 -23.53 46.91 6.91
N TYR A 114 -23.09 47.54 5.84
CA TYR A 114 -23.43 48.92 5.48
C TYR A 114 -24.15 48.91 4.15
N THR A 115 -25.34 49.50 4.12
CA THR A 115 -26.16 49.58 2.91
C THR A 115 -26.39 51.05 2.55
N GLU A 116 -26.21 51.39 1.29
CA GLU A 116 -26.44 52.74 0.75
C GLU A 116 -27.49 52.65 -0.37
N PRO A 117 -28.58 53.46 -0.30
CA PRO A 117 -29.58 53.52 -1.36
C PRO A 117 -28.99 54.13 -2.64
N THR A 118 -29.32 53.61 -3.80
CA THR A 118 -28.80 54.05 -5.12
C THR A 118 -29.25 55.43 -5.52
N SER A 119 -30.33 55.98 -4.92
CA SER A 119 -30.87 57.33 -5.24
C SER A 119 -30.50 58.34 -4.17
N ARG A 120 -29.59 59.26 -4.51
CA ARG A 120 -29.35 60.47 -3.73
C ARG A 120 -30.57 61.38 -3.84
N GLY A 121 -31.47 61.38 -2.82
CA GLY A 121 -32.51 62.40 -2.74
C GLY A 121 -33.89 61.89 -2.34
N SER A 122 -34.18 60.63 -2.25
CA SER A 122 -35.47 60.15 -1.71
C SER A 122 -35.26 59.65 -0.27
N LYS A 123 -35.92 60.33 0.67
CA LYS A 123 -35.87 59.99 2.11
C LYS A 123 -36.58 58.72 2.44
N ASP A 124 -37.23 58.05 1.47
CA ASP A 124 -38.15 56.96 1.68
C ASP A 124 -37.69 55.60 1.05
N GLN A 125 -36.46 55.55 0.46
CA GLN A 125 -35.96 54.31 -0.12
C GLN A 125 -34.96 53.65 0.83
N ILE A 126 -35.40 52.61 1.50
CA ILE A 126 -34.58 51.73 2.32
C ILE A 126 -34.30 50.46 1.50
N PHE A 127 -33.03 50.18 1.21
CA PHE A 127 -32.63 49.01 0.43
C PHE A 127 -32.81 47.71 1.22
N ILE A 128 -32.63 47.73 2.54
CA ILE A 128 -32.90 46.62 3.46
C ILE A 128 -33.93 47.09 4.50
N ALA A 129 -35.02 46.34 4.62
CA ALA A 129 -36.21 46.78 5.33
C ALA A 129 -36.10 46.74 6.86
N ASN A 130 -35.24 45.93 7.46
CA ASN A 130 -35.39 45.60 8.88
C ASN A 130 -34.40 46.28 9.84
N ASN A 131 -33.12 46.51 9.46
CA ASN A 131 -32.08 47.03 10.38
C ASN A 131 -31.48 48.37 9.98
N GLY A 132 -31.97 48.97 8.91
CA GLY A 132 -31.51 50.31 8.45
C GLY A 132 -30.17 50.27 7.70
N VAL A 133 -29.49 51.43 7.71
CA VAL A 133 -28.26 51.66 6.93
C VAL A 133 -27.06 50.88 7.48
N ARG A 134 -27.06 50.51 8.74
CA ARG A 134 -25.99 49.80 9.43
C ARG A 134 -26.57 48.65 10.23
N GLU A 135 -25.97 47.46 10.09
CA GLU A 135 -26.32 46.25 10.82
C GLU A 135 -25.05 45.62 11.38
N TYR A 136 -25.05 45.34 12.65
CA TYR A 136 -23.96 44.68 13.37
C TYR A 136 -24.44 43.38 13.94
N ILE A 137 -23.88 42.27 13.45
CA ILE A 137 -24.19 40.90 13.89
C ILE A 137 -22.99 40.39 14.64
N ALA A 138 -23.20 39.91 15.85
CA ALA A 138 -22.17 39.24 16.65
C ALA A 138 -22.85 38.10 17.42
N GLN A 139 -22.89 36.91 16.82
CA GLN A 139 -23.70 35.76 17.27
C GLN A 139 -22.94 34.47 17.26
N GLY A 140 -23.08 33.68 18.33
CA GLY A 140 -22.82 32.23 18.32
C GLY A 140 -23.97 31.50 17.60
N ASN A 141 -23.65 30.62 16.66
CA ASN A 141 -24.64 29.77 15.98
C ASN A 141 -24.34 28.31 16.23
N VAL A 142 -25.35 27.56 16.64
CA VAL A 142 -25.33 26.09 16.68
C VAL A 142 -26.19 25.59 15.54
N HIS A 143 -25.58 24.93 14.56
CA HIS A 143 -26.24 24.42 13.36
C HIS A 143 -26.19 22.91 13.30
N GLN A 144 -27.34 22.25 13.03
CA GLN A 144 -27.43 20.81 12.80
C GLN A 144 -28.25 20.52 11.56
N ASN A 145 -27.69 19.74 10.63
CA ASN A 145 -28.40 19.23 9.47
C ASN A 145 -28.75 17.75 9.68
N LEU A 146 -30.03 17.42 9.55
CA LEU A 146 -30.55 16.07 9.63
C LEU A 146 -31.10 15.68 8.26
N SER A 147 -30.37 14.85 7.54
CA SER A 147 -30.78 14.34 6.24
C SER A 147 -30.37 12.88 6.06
N LEU A 148 -31.12 12.14 5.25
CA LEU A 148 -30.72 10.77 4.90
C LEU A 148 -29.37 10.75 4.19
N GLN A 149 -29.05 11.81 3.44
CA GLN A 149 -27.77 11.94 2.77
C GLN A 149 -26.60 11.97 3.76
N THR A 150 -26.69 12.74 4.86
CA THR A 150 -25.62 12.81 5.88
C THR A 150 -25.37 11.44 6.53
N PHE A 151 -26.42 10.68 6.83
CA PHE A 151 -26.28 9.32 7.36
C PHE A 151 -25.70 8.34 6.33
N ALA A 152 -26.08 8.47 5.07
CA ALA A 152 -25.56 7.62 4.00
C ALA A 152 -24.08 7.96 3.71
N ASP A 153 -23.67 9.23 3.78
CA ASP A 153 -22.29 9.68 3.63
C ASP A 153 -21.37 9.09 4.71
N TYR A 154 -21.85 9.04 5.98
CA TYR A 154 -21.15 8.29 7.02
C TYR A 154 -20.99 6.81 6.67
N GLY A 155 -22.06 6.16 6.21
CA GLY A 155 -22.00 4.76 5.77
C GLY A 155 -21.09 4.52 4.57
N ARG A 156 -21.00 5.49 3.66
CA ARG A 156 -20.09 5.49 2.50
C ARG A 156 -18.63 5.62 2.94
N ALA A 157 -18.32 6.57 3.84
CA ALA A 157 -16.98 6.77 4.39
C ALA A 157 -16.50 5.52 5.16
N ALA A 158 -17.38 4.87 5.95
CA ALA A 158 -17.07 3.62 6.64
C ALA A 158 -16.75 2.48 5.65
N ALA A 159 -17.48 2.39 4.54
CA ALA A 159 -17.22 1.41 3.49
C ALA A 159 -15.91 1.75 2.73
N ALA A 160 -15.62 3.03 2.48
CA ALA A 160 -14.36 3.48 1.86
C ALA A 160 -13.15 3.14 2.73
N GLN A 161 -13.24 3.32 4.05
CA GLN A 161 -12.20 2.88 4.97
C GLN A 161 -11.97 1.37 4.91
N ALA A 162 -13.04 0.57 4.80
CA ALA A 162 -12.92 -0.88 4.65
C ALA A 162 -12.23 -1.27 3.32
N VAL A 163 -12.48 -0.53 2.23
CA VAL A 163 -11.74 -0.68 0.95
C VAL A 163 -10.27 -0.36 1.13
N ALA A 164 -9.95 0.79 1.75
CA ALA A 164 -8.56 1.20 1.98
C ALA A 164 -7.81 0.19 2.86
N ARG A 165 -8.47 -0.37 3.89
CA ARG A 165 -7.92 -1.43 4.73
C ARG A 165 -7.63 -2.70 3.93
N ALA A 166 -8.55 -3.15 3.08
CA ALA A 166 -8.31 -4.31 2.23
C ALA A 166 -7.17 -4.06 1.23
N LYS A 167 -7.08 -2.84 0.66
CA LYS A 167 -5.97 -2.44 -0.22
C LYS A 167 -4.61 -2.42 0.50
N SER A 168 -4.55 -2.04 1.78
CA SER A 168 -3.31 -2.12 2.56
C SER A 168 -2.89 -3.58 2.82
N GLU A 169 -3.84 -4.49 2.99
CA GLU A 169 -3.56 -5.93 3.06
C GLU A 169 -3.07 -6.49 1.71
N ILE A 170 -3.64 -6.03 0.58
CA ILE A 170 -3.16 -6.40 -0.77
C ILE A 170 -1.71 -5.95 -0.97
N ALA A 171 -1.39 -4.70 -0.61
CA ALA A 171 -0.03 -4.16 -0.71
C ALA A 171 0.97 -4.97 0.14
N LEU A 172 0.59 -5.35 1.37
CA LEU A 172 1.40 -6.18 2.26
C LEU A 172 1.72 -7.54 1.63
N ARG A 173 0.72 -8.18 1.04
CA ARG A 173 0.88 -9.53 0.43
C ARG A 173 1.61 -9.47 -0.90
N GLY A 174 1.36 -8.43 -1.72
CA GLY A 174 2.14 -8.19 -2.93
C GLY A 174 3.63 -8.00 -2.62
N LEU A 175 3.94 -7.25 -1.55
CA LEU A 175 5.31 -7.10 -1.07
C LEU A 175 5.91 -8.45 -0.66
N ALA A 176 5.15 -9.31 0.03
CA ALA A 176 5.64 -10.62 0.45
C ALA A 176 6.03 -11.52 -0.75
N VAL A 177 5.23 -11.50 -1.82
CA VAL A 177 5.56 -12.22 -3.07
C VAL A 177 6.82 -11.64 -3.72
N THR A 178 6.92 -10.31 -3.81
CA THR A 178 8.10 -9.63 -4.39
C THR A 178 9.36 -9.98 -3.59
N VAL A 179 9.29 -9.96 -2.27
CA VAL A 179 10.40 -10.35 -1.39
C VAL A 179 10.75 -11.82 -1.57
N ALA A 180 9.76 -12.71 -1.67
CA ALA A 180 9.99 -14.14 -1.90
C ALA A 180 10.72 -14.39 -3.23
N GLN A 181 10.28 -13.73 -4.31
CA GLN A 181 10.92 -13.83 -5.61
C GLN A 181 12.37 -13.32 -5.59
N ALA A 182 12.62 -12.17 -4.97
CA ALA A 182 13.96 -11.60 -4.86
C ALA A 182 14.87 -12.46 -3.96
N PHE A 183 14.35 -12.94 -2.83
CA PHE A 183 15.08 -13.76 -1.85
C PHE A 183 15.50 -15.10 -2.44
N TYR A 184 14.53 -15.87 -2.97
CA TYR A 184 14.82 -17.16 -3.58
C TYR A 184 15.57 -17.02 -4.91
N GLY A 185 15.33 -15.91 -5.65
CA GLY A 185 16.11 -15.56 -6.84
C GLY A 185 17.60 -15.33 -6.53
N PHE A 186 17.91 -14.59 -5.46
CA PHE A 186 19.28 -14.39 -5.00
C PHE A 186 19.92 -15.69 -4.54
N LEU A 187 19.19 -16.51 -3.79
CA LEU A 187 19.70 -17.81 -3.32
C LEU A 187 19.99 -18.78 -4.49
N ALA A 188 19.12 -18.75 -5.53
CA ALA A 188 19.39 -19.50 -6.78
C ALA A 188 20.63 -18.99 -7.51
N ALA A 189 20.78 -17.67 -7.63
CA ALA A 189 21.96 -17.08 -8.28
C ALA A 189 23.25 -17.37 -7.53
N GLN A 190 23.20 -17.41 -6.19
CA GLN A 190 24.32 -17.86 -5.36
C GLN A 190 24.68 -19.32 -5.64
N ARG A 191 23.70 -20.23 -5.68
CA ARG A 191 23.95 -21.64 -6.00
C ARG A 191 24.44 -21.87 -7.44
N LYS A 192 23.93 -21.09 -8.40
CA LYS A 192 24.45 -21.11 -9.78
C LYS A 192 25.90 -20.62 -9.86
N TYR A 193 26.27 -19.59 -9.09
CA TYR A 193 27.65 -19.16 -8.97
C TYR A 193 28.57 -20.25 -8.39
N GLU A 194 28.12 -20.93 -7.32
CA GLU A 194 28.87 -22.07 -6.74
C GLU A 194 29.00 -23.24 -7.73
N THR A 195 27.98 -23.48 -8.55
CA THR A 195 28.00 -24.50 -9.62
C THR A 195 28.99 -24.12 -10.71
N ALA A 196 28.96 -22.84 -11.18
CA ALA A 196 29.89 -22.33 -12.18
C ALA A 196 31.34 -22.33 -11.67
N GLN A 197 31.56 -22.03 -10.38
CA GLN A 197 32.89 -22.12 -9.76
C GLN A 197 33.43 -23.55 -9.81
N ARG A 198 32.63 -24.54 -9.40
CA ARG A 198 32.99 -25.95 -9.46
C ARG A 198 33.24 -26.44 -10.89
N ALA A 199 32.40 -26.00 -11.85
CA ALA A 199 32.55 -26.33 -13.25
C ALA A 199 33.85 -25.76 -13.84
N ASN A 200 34.20 -24.51 -13.49
CA ASN A 200 35.47 -23.91 -13.91
C ASN A 200 36.69 -24.63 -13.29
N GLU A 201 36.64 -24.96 -11.99
CA GLU A 201 37.71 -25.74 -11.33
C GLU A 201 37.91 -27.11 -11.97
N GLU A 202 36.80 -27.80 -12.33
CA GLU A 202 36.83 -29.09 -13.00
C GLU A 202 37.42 -29.00 -14.42
N ALA A 203 37.00 -27.98 -15.19
CA ALA A 203 37.53 -27.73 -16.53
C ALA A 203 39.04 -27.40 -16.51
N GLN A 204 39.51 -26.64 -15.52
CA GLN A 204 40.95 -26.38 -15.35
C GLN A 204 41.73 -27.62 -14.95
N ARG A 205 41.20 -28.45 -14.07
CA ARG A 205 41.80 -29.77 -13.74
C ARG A 205 41.85 -30.67 -14.95
N PHE A 206 40.78 -30.74 -15.73
CA PHE A 206 40.74 -31.52 -16.96
C PHE A 206 41.75 -31.04 -17.99
N LEU A 207 41.88 -29.75 -18.21
CA LEU A 207 42.91 -29.15 -19.07
C LEU A 207 44.31 -29.58 -18.62
N GLY A 208 44.60 -29.51 -17.32
CA GLY A 208 45.90 -29.95 -16.78
C GLY A 208 46.21 -31.43 -17.02
N ILE A 209 45.20 -32.30 -16.94
CA ILE A 209 45.30 -33.74 -17.24
C ILE A 209 45.56 -33.91 -18.74
N SER A 210 44.77 -33.26 -19.62
CA SER A 210 44.93 -33.35 -21.09
C SER A 210 46.33 -32.91 -21.55
N GLN A 211 46.89 -31.84 -20.96
CA GLN A 211 48.25 -31.36 -21.25
C GLN A 211 49.34 -32.40 -20.85
N LYS A 212 49.14 -33.06 -19.71
CA LYS A 212 50.07 -34.13 -19.28
C LYS A 212 50.04 -35.35 -20.20
N LEU A 213 48.85 -35.76 -20.64
CA LEU A 213 48.68 -36.88 -21.56
C LEU A 213 49.24 -36.54 -22.96
N GLU A 214 49.11 -35.28 -23.42
CA GLU A 214 49.77 -34.81 -24.65
C GLU A 214 51.29 -34.92 -24.56
N GLN A 215 51.88 -34.45 -23.44
CA GLN A 215 53.32 -34.57 -23.20
C GLN A 215 53.78 -36.01 -23.17
N GLY A 216 52.93 -36.94 -22.73
CA GLY A 216 53.18 -38.40 -22.81
C GLY A 216 52.92 -38.98 -24.19
N GLY A 217 52.36 -38.23 -25.13
CA GLY A 217 52.02 -38.73 -26.48
C GLY A 217 50.76 -39.60 -26.52
N GLU A 218 49.94 -39.56 -25.47
CA GLU A 218 48.72 -40.39 -25.31
C GLU A 218 47.48 -39.73 -25.93
N VAL A 219 47.46 -38.39 -26.08
CA VAL A 219 46.37 -37.66 -26.71
C VAL A 219 46.88 -36.67 -27.76
N ALA A 220 46.04 -36.32 -28.72
CA ALA A 220 46.37 -35.37 -29.81
C ALA A 220 46.31 -33.91 -29.30
N HIS A 221 47.14 -33.05 -29.91
CA HIS A 221 47.11 -31.61 -29.63
C HIS A 221 45.73 -31.00 -29.82
N SER A 222 44.93 -31.47 -30.80
CA SER A 222 43.52 -31.06 -31.00
C SER A 222 42.64 -31.23 -29.78
N ASP A 223 42.96 -32.19 -28.93
CA ASP A 223 42.20 -32.50 -27.73
C ASP A 223 42.53 -31.53 -26.60
N VAL A 224 43.80 -31.14 -26.48
CA VAL A 224 44.20 -30.04 -25.56
C VAL A 224 43.61 -28.72 -25.99
N VAL A 225 43.51 -28.41 -27.29
CA VAL A 225 42.83 -27.19 -27.80
C VAL A 225 41.36 -27.22 -27.41
N LYS A 226 40.67 -28.34 -27.52
CA LYS A 226 39.23 -28.48 -27.06
C LYS A 226 39.11 -28.27 -25.55
N ALA A 227 39.97 -28.89 -24.75
CA ALA A 227 40.00 -28.69 -23.30
C ALA A 227 40.27 -27.24 -22.89
N THR A 228 41.15 -26.54 -23.64
CA THR A 228 41.41 -25.10 -23.45
C THR A 228 40.17 -24.26 -23.74
N LEU A 229 39.50 -24.50 -24.87
CA LEU A 229 38.26 -23.81 -25.23
C LEU A 229 37.17 -24.03 -24.18
N GLN A 230 37.04 -25.24 -23.65
CA GLN A 230 36.10 -25.55 -22.55
C GLN A 230 36.46 -24.77 -21.27
N GLY A 231 37.75 -24.71 -20.90
CA GLY A 231 38.20 -23.93 -19.75
C GLY A 231 37.89 -22.45 -19.88
N GLU A 232 38.11 -21.85 -21.06
CA GLU A 232 37.76 -20.46 -21.33
C GLU A 232 36.24 -20.22 -21.30
N GLN A 233 35.43 -21.18 -21.78
CA GLN A 233 33.99 -21.09 -21.70
C GLN A 233 33.51 -21.09 -20.24
N GLN A 234 33.99 -22.03 -19.43
CA GLN A 234 33.60 -22.11 -18.01
C GLN A 234 34.07 -20.88 -17.21
N GLN A 235 35.20 -20.26 -17.60
CA GLN A 235 35.64 -19.02 -16.99
C GLN A 235 34.75 -17.84 -17.35
N ARG A 236 34.19 -17.76 -18.56
CA ARG A 236 33.19 -16.76 -18.95
C ARG A 236 31.87 -16.99 -18.17
N ASP A 237 31.39 -18.23 -18.11
CA ASP A 237 30.17 -18.60 -17.40
C ASP A 237 30.27 -18.29 -15.90
N LEU A 238 31.44 -18.47 -15.29
CA LEU A 238 31.70 -18.08 -13.91
C LEU A 238 31.56 -16.56 -13.69
N ARG A 239 32.12 -15.74 -14.59
CA ARG A 239 32.01 -14.28 -14.51
C ARG A 239 30.56 -13.81 -14.68
N GLU A 240 29.81 -14.42 -15.58
CA GLU A 240 28.40 -14.13 -15.79
C GLU A 240 27.57 -14.52 -14.57
N ALA A 241 27.82 -15.68 -13.97
CA ALA A 241 27.17 -16.12 -12.73
C ALA A 241 27.50 -15.19 -11.54
N GLU A 242 28.74 -14.68 -11.45
CA GLU A 242 29.14 -13.69 -10.46
C GLU A 242 28.38 -12.37 -10.63
N LEU A 243 28.28 -11.88 -11.86
CA LEU A 243 27.51 -10.67 -12.18
C LEU A 243 26.03 -10.85 -11.83
N SER A 244 25.44 -12.00 -12.20
CA SER A 244 24.04 -12.34 -11.88
C SER A 244 23.79 -12.39 -10.36
N LYS A 245 24.70 -13.02 -9.59
CA LYS A 245 24.64 -13.05 -8.13
C LYS A 245 24.68 -11.64 -7.54
N ASN A 246 25.57 -10.78 -8.05
CA ASN A 246 25.69 -9.40 -7.55
C ASN A 246 24.46 -8.57 -7.92
N SER A 247 23.88 -8.74 -9.11
CA SER A 247 22.65 -8.06 -9.53
C SER A 247 21.47 -8.46 -8.63
N THR A 248 21.23 -9.76 -8.46
CA THR A 248 20.13 -10.26 -7.62
C THR A 248 20.32 -9.90 -6.14
N ARG A 249 21.57 -9.81 -5.65
CA ARG A 249 21.87 -9.27 -4.32
C ARG A 249 21.43 -7.82 -4.18
N LEU A 250 21.71 -6.98 -5.18
CA LEU A 250 21.31 -5.57 -5.19
C LEU A 250 19.79 -5.44 -5.27
N ASP A 251 19.12 -6.25 -6.10
CA ASP A 251 17.66 -6.27 -6.19
C ASP A 251 17.00 -6.58 -4.84
N LEU A 252 17.55 -7.54 -4.10
CA LEU A 252 17.10 -7.86 -2.76
C LEU A 252 17.46 -6.74 -1.76
N ALA A 253 18.68 -6.19 -1.82
CA ALA A 253 19.15 -5.12 -0.94
C ALA A 253 18.25 -3.87 -1.00
N VAL A 254 17.82 -3.47 -2.20
CA VAL A 254 16.91 -2.31 -2.41
C VAL A 254 15.56 -2.52 -1.73
N LEU A 255 15.09 -3.77 -1.62
CA LEU A 255 13.86 -4.08 -0.91
C LEU A 255 14.02 -4.08 0.61
N LEU A 256 15.20 -4.47 1.11
CA LEU A 256 15.43 -4.72 2.55
C LEU A 256 16.00 -3.52 3.29
N PHE A 257 16.82 -2.71 2.63
CA PHE A 257 17.63 -1.67 3.27
C PHE A 257 17.40 -0.31 2.64
N LYS A 258 17.65 0.73 3.42
CA LYS A 258 17.71 2.11 2.91
C LYS A 258 19.02 2.37 2.16
N ASP A 259 20.11 1.74 2.61
CA ASP A 259 21.39 1.72 1.92
C ASP A 259 21.62 0.32 1.33
N PHE A 260 21.60 0.22 0.00
CA PHE A 260 21.80 -1.03 -0.74
C PHE A 260 23.23 -1.58 -0.67
N ASN A 261 24.19 -0.82 -0.10
CA ASN A 261 25.58 -1.24 0.09
C ASN A 261 25.77 -2.10 1.35
N GLU A 262 24.74 -2.28 2.19
CA GLU A 262 24.86 -3.12 3.37
C GLU A 262 25.29 -4.56 3.02
N ASN A 263 26.22 -5.09 3.84
CA ASN A 263 26.74 -6.43 3.64
C ASN A 263 25.89 -7.45 4.40
N PHE A 264 25.29 -8.38 3.67
CA PHE A 264 24.43 -9.42 4.22
C PHE A 264 24.65 -10.75 3.53
N THR A 265 24.32 -11.82 4.22
CA THR A 265 24.23 -13.18 3.69
C THR A 265 22.83 -13.74 3.94
N VAL A 266 22.40 -14.69 3.12
CA VAL A 266 21.11 -15.36 3.28
C VAL A 266 21.36 -16.71 3.96
N ALA A 267 20.61 -16.96 5.03
CA ALA A 267 20.80 -18.14 5.90
C ALA A 267 19.77 -19.27 5.66
N ASP A 268 18.92 -19.11 4.64
CA ASP A 268 17.81 -20.05 4.43
C ASP A 268 18.22 -21.24 3.54
N ASP A 269 17.62 -22.40 3.81
CA ASP A 269 17.87 -23.62 3.05
C ASP A 269 16.74 -23.86 2.02
N LEU A 270 17.08 -23.73 0.72
CA LEU A 270 16.19 -24.06 -0.39
C LEU A 270 15.69 -25.51 -0.37
N THR A 271 16.39 -26.42 0.28
CA THR A 271 16.07 -27.86 0.25
C THR A 271 14.94 -28.23 1.21
N SER A 272 14.56 -27.32 2.12
CA SER A 272 13.44 -27.51 3.04
C SER A 272 12.10 -27.36 2.30
N LEU A 273 11.42 -28.46 2.06
CA LEU A 273 10.15 -28.49 1.31
C LEU A 273 8.98 -28.71 2.27
N ASP A 274 8.19 -27.68 2.50
CA ASP A 274 6.95 -27.79 3.27
C ASP A 274 5.91 -28.66 2.55
N PRO A 275 5.13 -29.47 3.29
CA PRO A 275 4.05 -30.25 2.71
C PRO A 275 2.95 -29.32 2.16
N LEU A 276 2.48 -29.61 0.93
CA LEU A 276 1.36 -28.88 0.34
C LEU A 276 0.05 -29.32 1.02
N PRO A 277 -0.78 -28.36 1.50
CA PRO A 277 -2.13 -28.67 1.97
C PRO A 277 -3.01 -29.14 0.81
N SER A 278 -4.17 -29.73 1.10
CA SER A 278 -5.10 -30.18 0.05
C SER A 278 -5.69 -28.98 -0.73
N LEU A 279 -6.05 -29.20 -2.00
CA LEU A 279 -6.65 -28.15 -2.84
C LEU A 279 -7.94 -27.57 -2.20
N ASP A 280 -8.75 -28.43 -1.56
CA ASP A 280 -9.98 -28.01 -0.89
C ASP A 280 -9.70 -27.10 0.30
N GLU A 281 -8.67 -27.39 1.09
CA GLU A 281 -8.24 -26.53 2.20
C GLU A 281 -7.72 -25.18 1.70
N VAL A 282 -6.90 -25.20 0.64
CA VAL A 282 -6.37 -23.98 -0.01
C VAL A 282 -7.50 -23.12 -0.56
N THR A 283 -8.48 -23.75 -1.25
CA THR A 283 -9.64 -23.05 -1.81
C THR A 283 -10.54 -22.46 -0.72
N ALA A 284 -10.81 -23.21 0.34
CA ALA A 284 -11.60 -22.74 1.47
C ALA A 284 -10.91 -21.60 2.24
N ALA A 285 -9.60 -21.68 2.43
CA ALA A 285 -8.81 -20.62 3.06
C ALA A 285 -8.75 -19.36 2.19
N GLY A 286 -8.50 -19.50 0.89
CA GLY A 286 -8.48 -18.40 -0.06
C GLY A 286 -9.80 -17.67 -0.13
N THR A 287 -10.91 -18.39 -0.25
CA THR A 287 -12.25 -17.78 -0.31
C THR A 287 -12.60 -16.98 0.96
N ARG A 288 -12.13 -17.42 2.13
CA ARG A 288 -12.37 -16.71 3.40
C ARG A 288 -11.45 -15.52 3.62
N ASN A 289 -10.18 -15.64 3.24
CA ASN A 289 -9.12 -14.74 3.71
C ASN A 289 -8.52 -13.85 2.60
N ASN A 290 -8.92 -14.04 1.34
CA ASN A 290 -8.33 -13.27 0.24
C ASN A 290 -8.65 -11.77 0.34
N PRO A 291 -7.65 -10.86 0.31
CA PRO A 291 -7.86 -9.43 0.47
C PRO A 291 -8.48 -8.78 -0.77
N ASP A 292 -8.20 -9.30 -1.98
CA ASP A 292 -8.79 -8.78 -3.22
C ASP A 292 -10.31 -9.00 -3.21
N LEU A 293 -10.75 -10.19 -2.75
CA LEU A 293 -12.15 -10.49 -2.58
C LEU A 293 -12.81 -9.59 -1.52
N ARG A 294 -12.12 -9.34 -0.39
CA ARG A 294 -12.57 -8.41 0.64
C ARG A 294 -12.66 -6.98 0.12
N ALA A 295 -11.68 -6.54 -0.68
CA ALA A 295 -11.68 -5.22 -1.31
C ALA A 295 -12.89 -5.06 -2.26
N ALA A 296 -13.13 -6.04 -3.12
CA ALA A 296 -14.28 -6.03 -4.04
C ALA A 296 -15.63 -6.04 -3.29
N GLN A 297 -15.75 -6.83 -2.21
CA GLN A 297 -16.95 -6.83 -1.35
C GLN A 297 -17.15 -5.47 -0.64
N ALA A 298 -16.08 -4.84 -0.18
CA ALA A 298 -16.13 -3.53 0.45
C ALA A 298 -16.51 -2.44 -0.58
N ALA A 299 -15.96 -2.50 -1.80
CA ALA A 299 -16.32 -1.62 -2.91
C ALA A 299 -17.81 -1.74 -3.29
N LEU A 300 -18.36 -2.95 -3.34
CA LEU A 300 -19.79 -3.15 -3.57
C LEU A 300 -20.65 -2.55 -2.43
N ARG A 301 -20.20 -2.68 -1.17
CA ARG A 301 -20.87 -2.02 -0.04
C ARG A 301 -20.82 -0.49 -0.17
N GLN A 302 -19.65 0.07 -0.55
CA GLN A 302 -19.51 1.51 -0.79
C GLN A 302 -20.45 2.00 -1.90
N ALA A 303 -20.48 1.33 -3.05
CA ALA A 303 -21.39 1.67 -4.15
C ALA A 303 -22.87 1.53 -3.76
N SER A 304 -23.20 0.55 -2.90
CA SER A 304 -24.56 0.42 -2.37
C SER A 304 -24.95 1.58 -1.44
N ARG A 305 -24.00 2.11 -0.65
CA ARG A 305 -24.22 3.31 0.18
C ARG A 305 -24.32 4.58 -0.65
N GLU A 306 -23.59 4.65 -1.78
CA GLU A 306 -23.73 5.74 -2.75
C GLU A 306 -25.12 5.83 -3.33
N VAL A 307 -25.75 4.69 -3.68
CA VAL A 307 -27.17 4.66 -4.09
C VAL A 307 -28.08 5.24 -2.99
N THR A 308 -27.83 4.90 -1.73
CA THR A 308 -28.61 5.44 -0.61
C THR A 308 -28.40 6.94 -0.44
N ALA A 309 -27.16 7.43 -0.58
CA ALA A 309 -26.82 8.84 -0.54
C ALA A 309 -27.50 9.62 -1.69
N ALA A 310 -27.47 9.07 -2.90
CA ALA A 310 -28.13 9.67 -4.06
C ALA A 310 -29.65 9.79 -3.90
N TRP A 311 -30.29 8.79 -3.29
CA TRP A 311 -31.72 8.88 -2.89
C TRP A 311 -31.93 9.93 -1.79
N GLY A 312 -30.97 10.10 -0.88
CA GLY A 312 -31.02 11.15 0.16
C GLY A 312 -31.17 12.54 -0.42
N GLY A 313 -30.58 12.81 -1.59
CA GLY A 313 -30.72 14.10 -2.30
C GLY A 313 -32.10 14.35 -2.93
N VAL A 314 -32.98 13.34 -2.97
CA VAL A 314 -34.39 13.46 -3.43
C VAL A 314 -35.35 13.64 -2.25
N LEU A 315 -34.92 13.28 -1.05
CA LEU A 315 -35.75 13.34 0.16
C LEU A 315 -35.62 14.68 0.88
N PRO A 316 -36.60 15.05 1.70
CA PRO A 316 -36.52 16.25 2.53
C PRO A 316 -35.35 16.21 3.51
N SER A 317 -34.80 17.38 3.80
CA SER A 317 -33.81 17.59 4.86
C SER A 317 -34.35 18.58 5.90
N ILE A 318 -33.92 18.43 7.16
CA ILE A 318 -34.25 19.33 8.26
C ILE A 318 -32.98 19.95 8.76
N SER A 319 -32.91 21.28 8.79
CA SER A 319 -31.86 22.02 9.49
C SER A 319 -32.42 22.63 10.78
N LEU A 320 -31.64 22.53 11.83
CA LEU A 320 -31.90 23.15 13.13
C LEU A 320 -30.83 24.18 13.40
N ASP A 321 -31.22 25.39 13.65
CA ASP A 321 -30.33 26.51 13.92
C ASP A 321 -30.72 27.18 15.25
N TYR A 322 -29.71 27.49 16.06
CA TYR A 322 -29.88 28.27 17.27
C TYR A 322 -28.80 29.35 17.30
N TRP A 323 -29.25 30.61 17.39
CA TRP A 323 -28.37 31.74 17.51
C TRP A 323 -28.49 32.38 18.88
N TYR A 324 -27.37 32.89 19.42
CA TYR A 324 -27.32 33.72 20.61
C TYR A 324 -26.31 34.82 20.41
N GLY A 325 -26.74 36.05 20.54
CA GLY A 325 -25.85 37.21 20.38
C GLY A 325 -26.61 38.51 20.09
N ILE A 326 -25.87 39.45 19.47
CA ILE A 326 -26.33 40.77 19.13
C ILE A 326 -26.64 40.81 17.63
N ASP A 327 -27.81 41.42 17.29
CA ASP A 327 -28.18 41.80 15.93
C ASP A 327 -28.88 43.17 16.01
N ALA A 328 -28.18 44.24 15.60
CA ALA A 328 -28.63 45.59 15.82
C ALA A 328 -28.00 46.62 14.88
N SER A 329 -28.63 47.80 14.80
CA SER A 329 -28.10 48.94 14.05
C SER A 329 -26.84 49.59 14.67
N ARG A 330 -26.45 49.20 15.89
CA ARG A 330 -25.22 49.61 16.60
C ARG A 330 -24.66 48.43 17.38
N PHE A 331 -23.33 48.39 17.50
CA PHE A 331 -22.66 47.32 18.28
C PHE A 331 -22.82 47.61 19.80
N ALA A 332 -23.99 47.31 20.32
CA ALA A 332 -24.35 47.52 21.73
C ALA A 332 -25.42 46.51 22.14
N THR A 333 -25.41 46.11 23.41
CA THR A 333 -26.43 45.21 23.97
C THR A 333 -27.78 45.88 24.21
N ARG A 334 -27.82 47.21 24.08
CA ARG A 334 -29.04 48.02 24.19
C ARG A 334 -29.00 49.18 23.21
N VAL A 335 -30.02 49.28 22.37
CA VAL A 335 -30.18 50.34 21.39
C VAL A 335 -31.59 50.92 21.51
N ASP A 336 -31.69 52.25 21.68
CA ASP A 336 -32.95 53.00 21.79
C ASP A 336 -33.94 52.42 22.84
N GLY A 337 -33.37 51.94 23.98
CA GLY A 337 -34.16 51.34 25.08
C GLY A 337 -34.51 49.85 24.92
N LEU A 338 -34.21 49.27 23.77
CA LEU A 338 -34.48 47.86 23.48
C LEU A 338 -33.24 46.99 23.69
N ASN A 339 -33.39 45.79 24.25
CA ASN A 339 -32.31 44.80 24.33
C ASN A 339 -32.08 44.21 22.96
N THR A 340 -30.85 44.27 22.50
CA THR A 340 -30.40 43.70 21.22
C THR A 340 -29.63 42.40 21.38
N LEU A 341 -29.29 42.03 22.64
CA LEU A 341 -28.78 40.73 22.98
C LEU A 341 -29.96 39.77 23.17
N GLY A 342 -30.01 38.72 22.40
CA GLY A 342 -31.09 37.74 22.44
C GLY A 342 -30.72 36.41 21.87
N SER A 343 -31.70 35.50 21.80
CA SER A 343 -31.60 34.21 21.16
C SER A 343 -32.72 33.98 20.15
N ALA A 344 -32.41 33.27 19.09
CA ALA A 344 -33.37 32.79 18.11
C ALA A 344 -33.17 31.32 17.81
N ALA A 345 -34.22 30.58 17.57
CA ALA A 345 -34.18 29.19 17.13
C ALA A 345 -35.03 29.05 15.86
N ALA A 346 -34.48 28.36 14.87
CA ALA A 346 -35.19 28.01 13.66
C ALA A 346 -35.10 26.53 13.34
N ALA A 347 -36.18 25.97 12.84
CA ALA A 347 -36.22 24.65 12.23
C ALA A 347 -36.70 24.82 10.79
N THR A 348 -35.86 24.48 9.83
CA THR A 348 -36.17 24.64 8.41
C THR A 348 -36.31 23.26 7.77
N LEU A 349 -37.48 22.98 7.18
CA LEU A 349 -37.74 21.81 6.36
C LEU A 349 -37.53 22.19 4.89
N GLN A 350 -36.49 21.62 4.24
CA GLN A 350 -36.22 21.81 2.82
C GLN A 350 -36.69 20.59 2.04
N VAL A 351 -37.62 20.78 1.12
CA VAL A 351 -38.19 19.73 0.25
C VAL A 351 -37.78 20.03 -1.20
N PRO A 352 -36.93 19.20 -1.82
CA PRO A 352 -36.55 19.40 -3.22
C PRO A 352 -37.69 19.00 -4.16
N LEU A 353 -38.47 19.98 -4.64
CA LEU A 353 -39.62 19.71 -5.53
C LEU A 353 -39.22 19.51 -6.99
N TRP A 354 -38.22 20.23 -7.47
CA TRP A 354 -37.83 20.21 -8.88
C TRP A 354 -36.33 20.44 -9.07
N SER A 355 -35.67 19.57 -9.82
CA SER A 355 -34.22 19.63 -10.09
C SER A 355 -33.89 19.38 -11.57
N TRP A 356 -34.85 19.53 -12.48
CA TRP A 356 -34.67 19.27 -13.92
C TRP A 356 -34.11 17.86 -14.20
N GLY A 357 -34.42 16.89 -13.37
CA GLY A 357 -33.95 15.51 -13.49
C GLY A 357 -32.54 15.24 -12.93
N ALA A 358 -31.82 16.25 -12.44
CA ALA A 358 -30.44 16.10 -11.94
C ALA A 358 -30.33 15.08 -10.80
N ASN A 359 -31.23 15.14 -9.82
CA ASN A 359 -31.23 14.19 -8.70
C ASN A 359 -31.52 12.74 -9.15
N LEU A 360 -32.47 12.55 -10.07
CA LEU A 360 -32.75 11.22 -10.62
C LEU A 360 -31.60 10.70 -11.47
N SER A 361 -30.87 11.60 -12.19
CA SER A 361 -29.67 11.23 -12.93
C SER A 361 -28.56 10.74 -11.99
N LYS A 362 -28.34 11.39 -10.84
CA LYS A 362 -27.41 10.91 -9.79
C LYS A 362 -27.77 9.52 -9.28
N VAL A 363 -29.06 9.25 -9.04
CA VAL A 363 -29.51 7.91 -8.63
C VAL A 363 -29.24 6.87 -9.71
N LYS A 364 -29.46 7.21 -11.00
CA LYS A 364 -29.14 6.30 -12.12
C LYS A 364 -27.64 6.05 -12.20
N GLN A 365 -26.80 7.09 -12.05
CA GLN A 365 -25.34 6.96 -12.03
C GLN A 365 -24.89 6.03 -10.90
N ALA A 366 -25.34 6.26 -9.68
CA ALA A 366 -24.99 5.41 -8.54
C ALA A 366 -25.43 3.95 -8.72
N ASN A 367 -26.58 3.70 -9.36
CA ASN A 367 -27.02 2.34 -9.71
C ASN A 367 -26.11 1.68 -10.77
N LEU A 368 -25.60 2.43 -11.74
CA LEU A 368 -24.64 1.92 -12.71
C LEU A 368 -23.30 1.58 -12.04
N GLU A 369 -22.82 2.41 -11.13
CA GLU A 369 -21.61 2.16 -10.33
C GLU A 369 -21.77 0.92 -9.44
N LYS A 370 -22.93 0.75 -8.80
CA LYS A 370 -23.25 -0.47 -8.03
C LYS A 370 -23.24 -1.71 -8.93
N ARG A 371 -23.81 -1.61 -10.12
CA ARG A 371 -23.80 -2.72 -11.10
C ARG A 371 -22.37 -3.06 -11.51
N GLN A 372 -21.54 -2.05 -11.78
CA GLN A 372 -20.12 -2.23 -12.09
C GLN A 372 -19.40 -2.94 -10.95
N ALA A 373 -19.56 -2.50 -9.72
CA ALA A 373 -18.96 -3.13 -8.54
C ALA A 373 -19.43 -4.60 -8.35
N THR A 374 -20.66 -4.93 -8.73
CA THR A 374 -21.16 -6.32 -8.71
C THR A 374 -20.45 -7.20 -9.74
N ILE A 375 -20.22 -6.66 -10.94
CA ILE A 375 -19.46 -7.35 -12.00
C ILE A 375 -18.01 -7.56 -11.57
N GLU A 376 -17.38 -6.54 -10.99
CA GLU A 376 -16.01 -6.60 -10.49
C GLU A 376 -15.85 -7.64 -9.36
N LEU A 377 -16.81 -7.72 -8.43
CA LEU A 377 -16.81 -8.76 -7.38
C LEU A 377 -16.87 -10.17 -8.00
N SER A 378 -17.74 -10.39 -8.98
CA SER A 378 -17.85 -11.67 -9.68
C SER A 378 -16.58 -12.01 -10.48
N ALA A 379 -15.92 -10.99 -11.08
CA ALA A 379 -14.64 -11.16 -11.75
C ALA A 379 -13.53 -11.52 -10.73
N ALA A 380 -13.45 -10.82 -9.60
CA ALA A 380 -12.49 -11.10 -8.53
C ALA A 380 -12.63 -12.52 -7.97
N GLN A 381 -13.85 -13.03 -7.80
CA GLN A 381 -14.12 -14.42 -7.39
C GLN A 381 -13.57 -15.43 -8.39
N ARG A 382 -13.84 -15.22 -9.69
CA ARG A 382 -13.33 -16.12 -10.75
C ARG A 382 -11.83 -16.08 -10.86
N THR A 383 -11.23 -14.90 -10.80
CA THR A 383 -9.76 -14.72 -10.84
C THR A 383 -9.10 -15.39 -9.63
N LEU A 384 -9.68 -15.27 -8.44
CA LEU A 384 -9.17 -15.95 -7.25
C LEU A 384 -9.16 -17.47 -7.42
N LEU A 385 -10.28 -18.07 -7.85
CA LEU A 385 -10.37 -19.52 -8.04
C LEU A 385 -9.40 -20.01 -9.14
N MET A 386 -9.26 -19.25 -10.22
CA MET A 386 -8.30 -19.53 -11.29
C MET A 386 -6.85 -19.50 -10.75
N ASN A 387 -6.48 -18.44 -10.03
CA ASN A 387 -5.13 -18.28 -9.50
C ASN A 387 -4.80 -19.35 -8.44
N LEU A 388 -5.74 -19.67 -7.54
CA LEU A 388 -5.56 -20.76 -6.56
C LEU A 388 -5.29 -22.08 -7.26
N ARG A 389 -6.06 -22.42 -8.30
CA ARG A 389 -5.85 -23.62 -9.06
C ARG A 389 -4.51 -23.62 -9.79
N LEU A 390 -4.18 -22.52 -10.48
CA LEU A 390 -2.94 -22.37 -11.23
C LEU A 390 -1.71 -22.56 -10.33
N PHE A 391 -1.64 -21.84 -9.20
CA PHE A 391 -0.48 -21.91 -8.30
C PHE A 391 -0.43 -23.24 -7.55
N TYR A 392 -1.57 -23.89 -7.29
CA TYR A 392 -1.60 -25.21 -6.71
C TYR A 392 -1.06 -26.29 -7.66
N ASP A 393 -1.54 -26.29 -8.91
CA ASP A 393 -1.07 -27.20 -9.96
C ASP A 393 0.43 -26.96 -10.24
N GLU A 394 0.89 -25.69 -10.23
CA GLU A 394 2.30 -25.31 -10.36
C GLU A 394 3.15 -25.84 -9.22
N ALA A 395 2.72 -25.68 -7.96
CA ALA A 395 3.43 -26.19 -6.80
C ALA A 395 3.50 -27.72 -6.78
N GLN A 396 2.42 -28.37 -7.18
CA GLN A 396 2.35 -29.82 -7.27
C GLN A 396 3.27 -30.35 -8.38
N ALA A 397 3.26 -29.73 -9.56
CA ALA A 397 4.13 -30.08 -10.67
C ALA A 397 5.60 -29.87 -10.31
N ALA A 398 5.95 -28.71 -9.74
CA ALA A 398 7.30 -28.42 -9.30
C ALA A 398 7.78 -29.43 -8.25
N ARG A 399 6.93 -29.83 -7.30
CA ARG A 399 7.26 -30.85 -6.29
C ARG A 399 7.57 -32.22 -6.92
N ALA A 400 6.72 -32.67 -7.86
CA ALA A 400 6.91 -33.95 -8.54
C ALA A 400 8.17 -33.94 -9.44
N GLU A 401 8.48 -32.81 -10.06
CA GLU A 401 9.64 -32.63 -10.91
C GLU A 401 10.97 -32.67 -10.11
N LEU A 402 10.97 -32.14 -8.87
CA LEU A 402 12.17 -32.11 -8.03
C LEU A 402 12.79 -33.47 -7.77
N ASP A 403 12.00 -34.51 -7.59
CA ASP A 403 12.50 -35.86 -7.40
C ASP A 403 13.25 -36.37 -8.65
N LEU A 404 12.72 -36.07 -9.86
CA LEU A 404 13.35 -36.41 -11.12
C LEU A 404 14.62 -35.60 -11.37
N LEU A 405 14.59 -34.30 -11.06
CA LEU A 405 15.76 -33.41 -11.19
C LEU A 405 16.88 -33.80 -10.24
N SER A 406 16.56 -34.20 -9.01
CA SER A 406 17.51 -34.72 -8.05
C SER A 406 18.18 -35.98 -8.54
N GLN A 407 17.40 -36.95 -9.05
CA GLN A 407 17.92 -38.19 -9.63
C GLN A 407 18.79 -37.90 -10.88
N SER A 408 18.34 -36.99 -11.76
CA SER A 408 19.10 -36.59 -12.93
C SER A 408 20.46 -36.01 -12.55
N LEU A 409 20.52 -35.14 -11.54
CA LEU A 409 21.77 -34.57 -11.02
C LEU A 409 22.71 -35.65 -10.46
N GLN A 410 22.16 -36.61 -9.70
CA GLN A 410 22.95 -37.73 -9.18
C GLN A 410 23.55 -38.57 -10.32
N LEU A 411 22.73 -38.96 -11.32
CA LEU A 411 23.19 -39.74 -12.47
C LEU A 411 24.19 -38.99 -13.33
N ALA A 412 23.99 -37.70 -13.57
CA ALA A 412 24.92 -36.87 -14.29
C ALA A 412 26.29 -36.77 -13.58
N THR A 413 26.26 -36.59 -12.26
CA THR A 413 27.50 -36.55 -11.44
C THR A 413 28.26 -37.87 -11.47
N GLU A 414 27.54 -39.00 -11.36
CA GLU A 414 28.16 -40.31 -11.45
C GLU A 414 28.69 -40.59 -12.86
N SER A 415 27.97 -40.19 -13.90
CA SER A 415 28.41 -40.29 -15.30
C SER A 415 29.73 -39.53 -15.51
N LEU A 416 29.82 -38.27 -15.05
CA LEU A 416 31.04 -37.49 -15.14
C LEU A 416 32.21 -38.16 -14.41
N ARG A 417 31.96 -38.72 -13.23
CA ARG A 417 33.00 -39.46 -12.46
C ARG A 417 33.54 -40.68 -13.24
N LEU A 418 32.63 -41.47 -13.83
CA LEU A 418 33.02 -42.65 -14.60
C LEU A 418 33.74 -42.31 -15.91
N ILE A 419 33.25 -41.26 -16.64
CA ILE A 419 33.87 -40.80 -17.88
C ILE A 419 35.28 -40.22 -17.62
N ASN A 420 35.47 -39.48 -16.53
CA ASN A 420 36.80 -39.00 -16.13
C ASN A 420 37.77 -40.12 -15.86
N LEU A 421 37.33 -41.22 -15.21
CA LEU A 421 38.17 -42.42 -14.99
C LEU A 421 38.56 -43.12 -16.31
N ARG A 422 37.60 -43.28 -17.22
CA ARG A 422 37.82 -43.86 -18.55
C ARG A 422 38.76 -42.99 -19.40
N TYR A 423 38.63 -41.67 -19.32
CA TYR A 423 39.52 -40.74 -20.03
C TYR A 423 40.99 -40.87 -19.56
N GLN A 424 41.21 -40.97 -18.24
CA GLN A 424 42.53 -41.21 -17.66
C GLN A 424 43.12 -42.55 -18.07
N GLY A 425 42.26 -43.54 -18.35
CA GLY A 425 42.66 -44.87 -18.88
C GLY A 425 42.79 -44.94 -20.40
N GLY A 426 42.59 -43.81 -21.12
CA GLY A 426 42.62 -43.76 -22.58
C GLY A 426 41.43 -44.40 -23.31
N GLU A 427 40.34 -44.69 -22.58
CA GLU A 427 39.17 -45.38 -23.11
C GLU A 427 37.98 -44.42 -23.45
N SER A 428 38.13 -43.13 -23.20
CA SER A 428 37.13 -42.11 -23.49
C SER A 428 37.73 -40.91 -24.20
N THR A 429 36.90 -40.16 -24.93
CA THR A 429 37.31 -38.96 -25.69
C THR A 429 37.15 -37.69 -24.87
N VAL A 430 37.91 -36.63 -25.24
CA VAL A 430 37.71 -35.27 -24.68
C VAL A 430 36.28 -34.80 -24.83
N LEU A 431 35.62 -35.09 -25.96
CA LEU A 431 34.26 -34.68 -26.22
C LEU A 431 33.29 -35.28 -25.22
N GLU A 432 33.46 -36.57 -24.86
CA GLU A 432 32.62 -37.25 -23.84
C GLU A 432 32.77 -36.59 -22.46
N VAL A 433 34.02 -36.18 -22.09
CA VAL A 433 34.25 -35.49 -20.81
C VAL A 433 33.59 -34.11 -20.79
N VAL A 434 33.75 -33.32 -21.87
CA VAL A 434 33.12 -32.02 -22.02
C VAL A 434 31.60 -32.09 -21.98
N ASP A 435 31.00 -33.06 -22.65
CA ASP A 435 29.56 -33.30 -22.65
C ASP A 435 29.05 -33.68 -21.25
N ALA A 436 29.78 -34.57 -20.54
CA ALA A 436 29.43 -34.93 -19.18
C ALA A 436 29.54 -33.76 -18.19
N GLN A 437 30.57 -32.90 -18.31
CA GLN A 437 30.70 -31.67 -17.53
C GLN A 437 29.51 -30.71 -17.75
N ASN A 438 29.13 -30.48 -19.01
CA ASN A 438 28.00 -29.65 -19.37
C ASN A 438 26.68 -30.23 -18.83
N THR A 439 26.50 -31.54 -18.91
CA THR A 439 25.33 -32.25 -18.39
C THR A 439 25.19 -32.09 -16.87
N VAL A 440 26.27 -32.18 -16.10
CA VAL A 440 26.24 -31.93 -14.64
C VAL A 440 25.86 -30.49 -14.34
N THR A 441 26.44 -29.53 -15.07
CA THR A 441 26.12 -28.11 -14.89
C THR A 441 24.65 -27.81 -15.19
N GLN A 442 24.13 -28.36 -16.30
CA GLN A 442 22.72 -28.21 -16.66
C GLN A 442 21.79 -28.86 -15.63
N ALA A 443 22.07 -30.08 -15.20
CA ALA A 443 21.27 -30.78 -14.20
C ALA A 443 21.27 -30.06 -12.84
N SER A 444 22.43 -29.55 -12.41
CA SER A 444 22.54 -28.75 -11.18
C SER A 444 21.72 -27.46 -11.24
N ASN A 445 21.80 -26.73 -12.35
CA ASN A 445 21.02 -25.51 -12.55
C ASN A 445 19.53 -25.80 -12.62
N ALA A 446 19.11 -26.87 -13.33
CA ALA A 446 17.72 -27.27 -13.42
C ALA A 446 17.13 -27.64 -12.05
N TYR A 447 17.90 -28.36 -11.22
CA TYR A 447 17.49 -28.70 -9.85
C TYR A 447 17.31 -27.44 -8.98
N ASN A 448 18.26 -26.49 -9.03
CA ASN A 448 18.17 -25.24 -8.29
C ASN A 448 16.98 -24.39 -8.76
N ASP A 449 16.72 -24.31 -10.07
CA ASP A 449 15.56 -23.60 -10.62
C ASP A 449 14.23 -24.27 -10.22
N GLY A 450 14.18 -25.60 -10.16
CA GLY A 450 13.03 -26.35 -9.67
C GLY A 450 12.70 -26.06 -8.20
N LEU A 451 13.71 -25.95 -7.34
CA LEU A 451 13.55 -25.54 -5.94
C LEU A 451 12.93 -24.16 -5.82
N VAL A 452 13.46 -23.17 -6.56
CA VAL A 452 12.92 -21.80 -6.57
C VAL A 452 11.49 -21.75 -7.05
N ARG A 453 11.18 -22.48 -8.14
CA ARG A 453 9.83 -22.60 -8.71
C ARG A 453 8.82 -23.09 -7.67
N PHE A 454 9.18 -24.12 -6.90
CA PHE A 454 8.34 -24.65 -5.81
C PHE A 454 8.11 -23.60 -4.70
N HIS A 455 9.17 -22.95 -4.21
CA HIS A 455 9.06 -21.95 -3.15
C HIS A 455 8.25 -20.73 -3.56
N VAL A 456 8.43 -20.25 -4.80
CA VAL A 456 7.65 -19.11 -5.34
C VAL A 456 6.17 -19.49 -5.51
N ALA A 457 5.87 -20.70 -6.01
CA ALA A 457 4.50 -21.17 -6.14
C ALA A 457 3.82 -21.30 -4.76
N THR A 458 4.53 -21.81 -3.76
CA THR A 458 4.05 -21.91 -2.37
C THR A 458 3.82 -20.52 -1.77
N ALA A 459 4.73 -19.57 -1.97
CA ALA A 459 4.56 -18.18 -1.52
C ALA A 459 3.32 -17.52 -2.14
N ASN A 460 3.05 -17.77 -3.42
CA ASN A 460 1.82 -17.30 -4.08
C ASN A 460 0.56 -17.89 -3.44
N ILE A 461 0.54 -19.20 -3.14
CA ILE A 461 -0.58 -19.86 -2.44
C ILE A 461 -0.77 -19.23 -1.05
N GLN A 462 0.31 -19.05 -0.28
CA GLN A 462 0.25 -18.45 1.06
C GLN A 462 -0.30 -17.02 1.00
N THR A 463 0.08 -16.24 -0.01
CA THR A 463 -0.45 -14.89 -0.26
C THR A 463 -1.95 -14.91 -0.52
N LEU A 464 -2.44 -15.81 -1.39
CA LEU A 464 -3.86 -15.92 -1.71
C LEU A 464 -4.70 -16.44 -0.54
N THR A 465 -4.13 -17.31 0.30
CA THR A 465 -4.81 -17.92 1.46
C THR A 465 -4.73 -17.08 2.73
N GLY A 466 -3.87 -16.07 2.77
CA GLY A 466 -3.73 -15.19 3.92
C GLY A 466 -2.88 -15.71 5.05
N LYS A 467 -1.91 -16.56 4.77
CA LYS A 467 -1.00 -17.12 5.76
C LYS A 467 0.32 -16.34 5.94
N PHE A 468 0.45 -15.13 5.35
CA PHE A 468 1.61 -14.23 5.56
C PHE A 468 1.35 -13.17 6.61
#